data_ad78e9dc8e8335dc5029b53eb6aaa534
#
_entry.id   ad78e9dc8e8335dc5029b53eb6aaa534
#
_cell.length_a   1.000
_cell.length_b   1.000
_cell.length_c   1.000
_cell.angle_alpha   90.00
_cell.angle_beta   90.00
_cell.angle_gamma   90.00
#
_symmetry.space_group_name_H-M   'P 1'
#
loop_
_entity.id
_entity.type
_entity.pdbx_description
1 polymer ?
#
loop_
_entity_poly.entity_id
_entity_poly.type
_entity_poly.pdbx_seq_one_letter_code
_entity_poly.pdbx_strand_id
1 'polypeptide(L)'
;VLFRSQITDLTSFRNLCTRINEIQQWFRSRNISLEHINVGGGLGVDYYAPDEKPIAEFAAYFSLFNEFLDLNPGQQVHFELGRAIVAQCGSLISKVLYVKNGLNTDFAIVDAGMTELIRPALYQSYHKIENLSGQLRNDKLAYYDVVGPVCESSDCFGKRVELPSTQRGDVFAIRTAGAYGEVMASNYNLRGKVRCFTSADLLKEKA
;
A
#
# COMPACT_ATOMS: atom_id res chain seq x y z
N VAL A 1 -0.38 9.77 21.53
CA VAL A 1 -0.38 10.18 20.11
C VAL A 1 -0.75 8.96 19.29
N LEU A 2 -1.92 8.96 18.68
CA LEU A 2 -2.31 7.94 17.72
C LEU A 2 -1.59 8.25 16.40
N PHE A 3 -0.51 7.53 16.11
CA PHE A 3 0.11 7.57 14.80
C PHE A 3 -0.87 6.95 13.81
N ARG A 4 -1.46 7.75 12.96
CA ARG A 4 -2.24 7.27 11.83
C ARG A 4 -1.33 7.23 10.61
N SER A 5 -1.32 6.09 9.93
CA SER A 5 -0.78 5.96 8.57
C SER A 5 -1.97 5.90 7.60
N GLN A 6 -1.72 6.12 6.33
CA GLN A 6 -2.77 6.13 5.30
C GLN A 6 -3.78 7.26 5.51
N ILE A 7 -3.28 8.48 5.72
CA ILE A 7 -4.11 9.68 5.84
C ILE A 7 -4.30 10.26 4.44
N THR A 8 -5.52 10.22 3.94
CA THR A 8 -5.90 10.78 2.63
C THR A 8 -6.63 12.12 2.75
N ASP A 9 -7.17 12.43 3.95
CA ASP A 9 -7.76 13.73 4.24
C ASP A 9 -6.69 14.69 4.82
N LEU A 10 -6.32 15.70 4.03
CA LEU A 10 -5.29 16.67 4.39
C LEU A 10 -5.68 17.55 5.60
N THR A 11 -6.94 17.63 5.99
CA THR A 11 -7.40 18.35 7.19
C THR A 11 -6.68 17.87 8.46
N SER A 12 -6.35 16.57 8.53
CA SER A 12 -5.58 16.01 9.64
C SER A 12 -4.19 16.63 9.77
N PHE A 13 -3.53 16.96 8.66
CA PHE A 13 -2.22 17.61 8.67
C PHE A 13 -2.31 19.09 9.00
N ARG A 14 -3.39 19.76 8.61
CA ARG A 14 -3.65 21.15 9.06
C ARG A 14 -3.79 21.21 10.58
N ASN A 15 -4.52 20.30 11.18
CA ASN A 15 -4.63 20.18 12.63
C ASN A 15 -3.28 19.88 13.29
N LEU A 16 -2.43 19.08 12.64
CA LEU A 16 -1.05 18.84 13.10
C LEU A 16 -0.24 20.15 13.11
N CYS A 17 -0.29 20.95 12.05
CA CYS A 17 0.39 22.26 12.01
C CYS A 17 -0.03 23.16 13.18
N THR A 18 -1.34 23.26 13.44
CA THR A 18 -1.85 24.03 14.58
C THR A 18 -1.24 23.56 15.90
N ARG A 19 -1.20 22.24 16.13
CA ARG A 19 -0.61 21.68 17.37
C ARG A 19 0.90 21.92 17.47
N ILE A 20 1.62 21.81 16.36
CA ILE A 20 3.05 22.08 16.32
C ILE A 20 3.31 23.57 16.62
N ASN A 21 2.52 24.49 16.06
CA ASN A 21 2.63 25.92 16.32
C ASN A 21 2.42 26.25 17.80
N GLU A 22 1.40 25.64 18.45
CA GLU A 22 1.17 25.76 19.90
C GLU A 22 2.37 25.27 20.71
N ILE A 23 2.94 24.11 20.36
CA ILE A 23 4.12 23.55 21.03
C ILE A 23 5.33 24.47 20.84
N GLN A 24 5.57 24.97 19.63
CA GLN A 24 6.63 25.91 19.36
C GLN A 24 6.49 27.18 20.20
N GLN A 25 5.27 27.74 20.31
CA GLN A 25 5.00 28.91 21.13
C GLN A 25 5.31 28.64 22.60
N TRP A 26 4.99 27.45 23.11
CA TRP A 26 5.33 27.05 24.48
C TRP A 26 6.84 27.03 24.73
N PHE A 27 7.67 26.53 23.78
CA PHE A 27 9.12 26.56 23.87
C PHE A 27 9.65 28.00 23.78
N ARG A 28 9.17 28.80 22.83
CA ARG A 28 9.56 30.22 22.68
C ARG A 28 9.32 31.03 23.96
N SER A 29 8.18 30.81 24.64
CA SER A 29 7.87 31.52 25.90
C SER A 29 8.85 31.20 27.04
N ARG A 30 9.70 30.19 26.85
CA ARG A 30 10.74 29.77 27.80
C ARG A 30 12.16 30.03 27.30
N ASN A 31 12.27 30.83 26.23
CA ASN A 31 13.55 31.14 25.58
C ASN A 31 14.29 29.90 25.05
N ILE A 32 13.55 28.84 24.66
CA ILE A 32 14.10 27.64 24.04
C ILE A 32 13.88 27.75 22.53
N SER A 33 14.97 27.76 21.76
CA SER A 33 14.93 27.73 20.31
C SER A 33 14.95 26.28 19.81
N LEU A 34 14.08 25.96 18.88
CA LEU A 34 14.06 24.69 18.19
C LEU A 34 14.63 24.89 16.78
N GLU A 35 15.68 24.17 16.44
CA GLU A 35 16.30 24.23 15.11
C GLU A 35 15.61 23.29 14.12
N HIS A 36 15.09 22.17 14.60
CA HIS A 36 14.50 21.13 13.80
C HIS A 36 13.06 20.83 14.25
N ILE A 37 12.17 20.70 13.29
CA ILE A 37 10.79 20.26 13.49
C ILE A 37 10.53 19.04 12.64
N ASN A 38 10.30 17.90 13.29
CA ASN A 38 9.90 16.68 12.60
C ASN A 38 8.38 16.51 12.68
N VAL A 39 7.72 16.58 11.53
CA VAL A 39 6.26 16.44 11.43
C VAL A 39 5.83 15.00 11.21
N GLY A 40 6.78 14.05 11.14
CA GLY A 40 6.52 12.65 10.88
C GLY A 40 6.12 12.37 9.43
N GLY A 41 5.33 11.33 9.25
CA GLY A 41 4.83 10.91 7.95
C GLY A 41 3.31 10.82 7.94
N GLY A 42 2.79 9.73 7.35
CA GLY A 42 1.38 9.40 7.40
C GLY A 42 0.59 9.67 6.13
N LEU A 43 1.16 10.41 5.16
CA LEU A 43 0.49 10.65 3.87
C LEU A 43 0.10 9.32 3.22
N GLY A 44 -1.18 9.21 2.87
CA GLY A 44 -1.77 8.04 2.25
C GLY A 44 -1.57 7.98 0.74
N VAL A 45 -1.92 6.82 0.18
CA VAL A 45 -1.94 6.56 -1.26
C VAL A 45 -3.30 5.98 -1.66
N ASP A 46 -3.60 6.02 -2.94
CA ASP A 46 -4.80 5.38 -3.47
C ASP A 46 -4.54 3.89 -3.70
N TYR A 47 -5.30 3.03 -3.03
CA TYR A 47 -5.29 1.59 -3.21
C TYR A 47 -6.36 1.10 -4.19
N TYR A 48 -7.36 1.94 -4.51
CA TYR A 48 -8.50 1.56 -5.35
C TYR A 48 -8.26 1.84 -6.84
N ALA A 49 -7.66 2.99 -7.13
CA ALA A 49 -7.37 3.42 -8.50
C ALA A 49 -5.89 3.78 -8.67
N PRO A 50 -4.95 2.82 -8.48
CA PRO A 50 -3.52 3.09 -8.50
C PRO A 50 -2.99 3.56 -9.85
N ASP A 51 -3.70 3.30 -10.96
CA ASP A 51 -3.31 3.75 -12.29
C ASP A 51 -3.79 5.17 -12.59
N GLU A 52 -4.91 5.60 -11.99
CA GLU A 52 -5.42 6.97 -12.12
C GLU A 52 -4.69 7.94 -11.19
N LYS A 53 -4.26 7.44 -10.03
CA LYS A 53 -3.52 8.20 -9.01
C LYS A 53 -2.23 7.48 -8.64
N PRO A 54 -1.27 7.42 -9.58
CA PRO A 54 -0.04 6.62 -9.40
C PRO A 54 0.94 7.21 -8.39
N ILE A 55 0.73 8.46 -7.98
CA ILE A 55 1.59 9.19 -7.05
C ILE A 55 0.70 9.84 -5.98
N ALA A 56 1.17 9.83 -4.72
CA ALA A 56 0.51 10.53 -3.63
C ALA A 56 0.47 12.06 -3.89
N GLU A 57 -0.49 12.75 -3.28
CA GLU A 57 -0.72 14.20 -3.44
C GLU A 57 0.37 15.04 -2.74
N PHE A 58 1.63 14.84 -3.12
CA PHE A 58 2.77 15.52 -2.51
C PHE A 58 2.70 17.04 -2.62
N ALA A 59 2.25 17.57 -3.76
CA ALA A 59 2.17 19.03 -3.96
C ALA A 59 1.21 19.66 -2.96
N ALA A 60 0.00 19.11 -2.81
CA ALA A 60 -0.98 19.60 -1.87
C ALA A 60 -0.51 19.41 -0.41
N TYR A 61 0.14 18.27 -0.12
CA TYR A 61 0.70 17.96 1.20
C TYR A 61 1.74 19.00 1.63
N PHE A 62 2.76 19.26 0.81
CA PHE A 62 3.82 20.22 1.16
C PHE A 62 3.32 21.67 1.15
N SER A 63 2.40 22.03 0.25
CA SER A 63 1.80 23.37 0.23
C SER A 63 1.07 23.65 1.54
N LEU A 64 0.39 22.67 2.11
CA LEU A 64 -0.30 22.81 3.40
C LEU A 64 0.67 23.15 4.54
N PHE A 65 1.83 22.48 4.62
CA PHE A 65 2.82 22.82 5.64
C PHE A 65 3.43 24.21 5.43
N ASN A 66 3.66 24.60 4.18
CA ASN A 66 4.14 25.96 3.87
C ASN A 66 3.12 27.04 4.26
N GLU A 67 1.83 26.74 4.17
CA GLU A 67 0.75 27.69 4.49
C GLU A 67 0.46 27.78 6.00
N PHE A 68 0.48 26.62 6.71
CA PHE A 68 -0.05 26.54 8.07
C PHE A 68 0.99 26.30 9.17
N LEU A 69 2.25 26.01 8.83
CA LEU A 69 3.30 25.79 9.82
C LEU A 69 4.13 27.06 10.01
N ASP A 70 4.09 27.62 11.22
CA ASP A 70 4.84 28.82 11.58
C ASP A 70 6.31 28.45 11.82
N LEU A 71 7.20 28.85 10.92
CA LEU A 71 8.63 28.59 11.03
C LEU A 71 9.40 29.85 11.45
N ASN A 72 10.35 29.69 12.34
CA ASN A 72 11.33 30.73 12.63
C ASN A 72 12.41 30.75 11.54
N PRO A 73 13.09 31.89 11.32
CA PRO A 73 14.24 31.96 10.42
C PRO A 73 15.28 30.90 10.79
N GLY A 74 15.68 30.10 9.78
CA GLY A 74 16.67 29.05 9.93
C GLY A 74 16.17 27.69 10.45
N GLN A 75 14.90 27.60 10.86
CA GLN A 75 14.33 26.30 11.22
C GLN A 75 14.21 25.35 10.02
N GLN A 76 14.46 24.06 10.25
CA GLN A 76 14.35 23.01 9.26
C GLN A 76 13.16 22.09 9.59
N VAL A 77 12.38 21.77 8.56
CA VAL A 77 11.27 20.81 8.67
C VAL A 77 11.68 19.46 8.11
N HIS A 78 11.43 18.41 8.87
CA HIS A 78 11.72 17.03 8.50
C HIS A 78 10.43 16.25 8.33
N PHE A 79 10.41 15.38 7.31
CA PHE A 79 9.28 14.51 6.96
C PHE A 79 9.75 13.05 6.94
N GLU A 80 8.93 12.14 7.46
CA GLU A 80 9.21 10.71 7.49
C GLU A 80 8.22 9.94 6.62
N LEU A 81 8.19 10.26 5.34
CA LEU A 81 7.27 9.65 4.38
C LEU A 81 7.80 8.28 3.93
N GLY A 82 7.14 7.22 4.33
CA GLY A 82 7.44 5.85 3.88
C GLY A 82 6.46 5.37 2.82
N ARG A 83 5.22 5.09 3.23
CA ARG A 83 4.18 4.55 2.35
C ARG A 83 3.98 5.36 1.07
N ALA A 84 3.86 6.67 1.19
CA ALA A 84 3.60 7.55 0.06
C ALA A 84 4.67 7.49 -1.03
N ILE A 85 5.92 7.14 -0.67
CA ILE A 85 7.03 7.08 -1.62
C ILE A 85 7.04 5.74 -2.38
N VAL A 86 6.81 4.60 -1.71
CA VAL A 86 7.10 3.29 -2.30
C VAL A 86 5.89 2.37 -2.47
N ALA A 87 4.72 2.69 -1.90
CA ALA A 87 3.59 1.76 -1.95
C ALA A 87 3.16 1.41 -3.38
N GLN A 88 3.03 2.42 -4.22
CA GLN A 88 2.46 2.26 -5.56
C GLN A 88 3.49 1.79 -6.60
N CYS A 89 4.78 1.78 -6.28
CA CYS A 89 5.82 1.30 -7.20
C CYS A 89 5.94 -0.24 -7.23
N GLY A 90 5.28 -0.95 -6.32
CA GLY A 90 5.36 -2.41 -6.25
C GLY A 90 4.00 -3.09 -6.41
N SER A 91 4.02 -4.25 -7.07
CA SER A 91 2.89 -5.18 -7.16
C SER A 91 3.35 -6.59 -6.82
N LEU A 92 2.52 -7.34 -6.13
CA LEU A 92 2.72 -8.76 -5.93
C LEU A 92 2.13 -9.49 -7.14
N ILE A 93 2.97 -10.22 -7.86
CA ILE A 93 2.54 -11.04 -8.99
C ILE A 93 2.34 -12.46 -8.51
N SER A 94 1.21 -13.05 -8.85
CA SER A 94 0.84 -14.38 -8.40
C SER A 94 0.14 -15.16 -9.50
N LYS A 95 0.32 -16.48 -9.50
CA LYS A 95 -0.28 -17.39 -10.47
C LYS A 95 -1.47 -18.11 -9.85
N VAL A 96 -2.56 -18.21 -10.59
CA VAL A 96 -3.71 -19.03 -10.20
C VAL A 96 -3.36 -20.50 -10.29
N LEU A 97 -3.37 -21.16 -9.15
CA LEU A 97 -3.12 -22.60 -9.02
C LEU A 97 -4.37 -23.41 -9.34
N TYR A 98 -5.52 -22.93 -8.87
CA TYR A 98 -6.78 -23.62 -8.98
C TYR A 98 -7.96 -22.65 -8.92
N VAL A 99 -9.05 -22.98 -9.64
CA VAL A 99 -10.35 -22.32 -9.49
C VAL A 99 -11.32 -23.35 -8.95
N LYS A 100 -11.94 -23.06 -7.81
CA LYS A 100 -12.92 -23.90 -7.16
C LYS A 100 -14.28 -23.24 -7.24
N ASN A 101 -15.19 -23.86 -7.97
CA ASN A 101 -16.58 -23.41 -8.03
C ASN A 101 -17.32 -23.92 -6.78
N GLY A 102 -17.91 -23.00 -6.04
CA GLY A 102 -18.74 -23.29 -4.86
C GLY A 102 -20.21 -23.05 -5.15
N LEU A 103 -21.07 -23.40 -4.20
CA LEU A 103 -22.52 -23.16 -4.33
C LEU A 103 -22.88 -21.66 -4.33
N ASN A 104 -22.16 -20.86 -3.54
CA ASN A 104 -22.45 -19.44 -3.34
C ASN A 104 -21.28 -18.52 -3.72
N THR A 105 -20.09 -19.06 -3.86
CA THR A 105 -18.87 -18.30 -4.08
C THR A 105 -17.85 -19.13 -4.84
N ASP A 106 -17.29 -18.57 -5.90
CA ASP A 106 -16.16 -19.15 -6.59
C ASP A 106 -14.85 -18.65 -5.97
N PHE A 107 -13.86 -19.53 -5.90
CA PHE A 107 -12.55 -19.25 -5.31
C PHE A 107 -11.48 -19.26 -6.39
N ALA A 108 -10.68 -18.23 -6.45
CA ALA A 108 -9.41 -18.21 -7.17
C ALA A 108 -8.28 -18.43 -6.15
N ILE A 109 -7.68 -19.63 -6.17
CA ILE A 109 -6.60 -20.02 -5.28
C ILE A 109 -5.29 -19.69 -5.99
N VAL A 110 -4.51 -18.79 -5.39
CA VAL A 110 -3.23 -18.33 -5.99
C VAL A 110 -2.02 -18.89 -5.26
N ASP A 111 -0.84 -18.82 -5.85
CA ASP A 111 0.41 -19.31 -5.25
C ASP A 111 1.01 -18.35 -4.21
N ALA A 112 0.63 -17.08 -4.20
CA ALA A 112 0.94 -16.16 -3.12
C ALA A 112 -0.07 -16.31 -1.98
N GLY A 113 0.34 -15.98 -0.74
CA GLY A 113 -0.50 -16.02 0.44
C GLY A 113 -0.17 -14.87 1.40
N MET A 114 -0.72 -14.97 2.61
CA MET A 114 -0.44 -14.03 3.68
C MET A 114 1.04 -13.97 4.06
N THR A 115 1.82 -14.97 3.69
CA THR A 115 3.28 -15.03 3.88
C THR A 115 4.02 -14.06 2.98
N GLU A 116 3.50 -13.76 1.82
CA GLU A 116 4.07 -12.82 0.85
C GLU A 116 3.52 -11.39 1.03
N LEU A 117 2.23 -11.28 1.39
CA LEU A 117 1.57 -10.00 1.65
C LEU A 117 0.60 -10.12 2.83
N ILE A 118 1.09 -9.91 4.04
CA ILE A 118 0.33 -10.07 5.30
C ILE A 118 -0.78 -9.04 5.48
N ARG A 119 -0.70 -7.89 4.80
CA ARG A 119 -1.53 -6.72 5.10
C ARG A 119 -3.05 -6.96 4.99
N PRO A 120 -3.59 -7.69 4.00
CA PRO A 120 -5.01 -8.02 3.98
C PRO A 120 -5.44 -8.84 5.20
N ALA A 121 -4.65 -9.85 5.59
CA ALA A 121 -4.93 -10.70 6.74
C ALA A 121 -4.83 -9.96 8.08
N LEU A 122 -3.79 -9.12 8.26
CA LEU A 122 -3.48 -8.46 9.52
C LEU A 122 -4.31 -7.18 9.76
N TYR A 123 -4.53 -6.40 8.71
CA TYR A 123 -5.15 -5.07 8.80
C TYR A 123 -6.46 -4.95 8.02
N GLN A 124 -6.92 -6.01 7.38
CA GLN A 124 -8.05 -5.97 6.42
C GLN A 124 -7.81 -4.90 5.33
N SER A 125 -6.55 -4.70 4.97
CA SER A 125 -6.17 -3.71 3.98
C SER A 125 -6.64 -4.11 2.59
N TYR A 126 -7.30 -3.20 1.90
CA TYR A 126 -7.63 -3.37 0.51
C TYR A 126 -6.37 -3.25 -0.36
N HIS A 127 -6.27 -4.10 -1.37
CA HIS A 127 -5.35 -4.00 -2.49
C HIS A 127 -6.13 -4.32 -3.76
N LYS A 128 -6.01 -3.49 -4.79
CA LYS A 128 -6.62 -3.78 -6.09
C LYS A 128 -6.03 -5.06 -6.65
N ILE A 129 -6.88 -5.99 -7.07
CA ILE A 129 -6.50 -7.26 -7.68
C ILE A 129 -6.92 -7.23 -9.14
N GLU A 130 -6.04 -7.62 -10.02
CA GLU A 130 -6.27 -7.65 -11.47
C GLU A 130 -5.88 -9.02 -12.02
N ASN A 131 -6.74 -9.60 -12.87
CA ASN A 131 -6.40 -10.77 -13.67
C ASN A 131 -5.82 -10.30 -15.00
N LEU A 132 -4.49 -10.22 -15.08
CA LEU A 132 -3.79 -9.74 -16.28
C LEU A 132 -4.03 -10.64 -17.50
N SER A 133 -4.09 -11.96 -17.29
CA SER A 133 -4.34 -12.92 -18.35
C SER A 133 -5.76 -12.83 -18.90
N GLY A 134 -6.75 -12.69 -18.01
CA GLY A 134 -8.16 -12.54 -18.40
C GLY A 134 -8.46 -11.22 -19.10
N GLN A 135 -7.78 -10.15 -18.70
CA GLN A 135 -7.86 -8.85 -19.37
C GLN A 135 -7.37 -8.95 -20.83
N LEU A 136 -6.25 -9.64 -21.06
CA LEU A 136 -5.72 -9.85 -22.43
C LEU A 136 -6.66 -10.68 -23.31
N ARG A 137 -7.43 -11.60 -22.74
CA ARG A 137 -8.43 -12.42 -23.45
C ARG A 137 -9.76 -11.70 -23.65
N ASN A 138 -9.96 -10.55 -22.96
CA ASN A 138 -11.23 -9.82 -22.93
C ASN A 138 -12.41 -10.68 -22.43
N ASP A 139 -12.14 -11.47 -21.38
CA ASP A 139 -13.11 -12.39 -20.80
C ASP A 139 -14.25 -11.66 -20.06
N LYS A 140 -15.40 -12.31 -19.94
CA LYS A 140 -16.53 -11.81 -19.15
C LYS A 140 -16.15 -11.69 -17.68
N LEU A 141 -16.72 -10.71 -16.99
CA LEU A 141 -16.50 -10.51 -15.55
C LEU A 141 -17.27 -11.56 -14.73
N ALA A 142 -16.63 -11.99 -13.65
CA ALA A 142 -17.18 -12.87 -12.64
C ALA A 142 -16.62 -12.52 -11.25
N TYR A 143 -17.25 -13.03 -10.19
CA TYR A 143 -16.86 -12.72 -8.81
C TYR A 143 -16.11 -13.89 -8.17
N TYR A 144 -14.98 -13.58 -7.53
CA TYR A 144 -14.14 -14.57 -6.86
C TYR A 144 -13.74 -14.11 -5.46
N ASP A 145 -13.65 -15.06 -4.53
CA ASP A 145 -12.83 -14.88 -3.35
C ASP A 145 -11.39 -15.28 -3.74
N VAL A 146 -10.47 -14.34 -3.66
CA VAL A 146 -9.05 -14.56 -4.00
C VAL A 146 -8.32 -14.96 -2.72
N VAL A 147 -7.84 -16.22 -2.67
CA VAL A 147 -7.27 -16.82 -1.47
C VAL A 147 -5.90 -17.42 -1.75
N GLY A 148 -5.05 -17.41 -0.72
CA GLY A 148 -3.75 -18.03 -0.76
C GLY A 148 -3.77 -19.53 -0.42
N PRO A 149 -2.58 -20.18 -0.40
CA PRO A 149 -2.44 -21.61 -0.16
C PRO A 149 -2.20 -21.97 1.31
N VAL A 150 -2.16 -21.00 2.22
CA VAL A 150 -1.89 -21.22 3.64
C VAL A 150 -3.15 -21.73 4.33
N CYS A 151 -3.00 -22.68 5.25
CA CYS A 151 -4.11 -23.28 5.99
C CYS A 151 -4.60 -22.36 7.13
N GLU A 152 -4.97 -21.12 6.76
CA GLU A 152 -5.50 -20.09 7.64
C GLU A 152 -6.73 -19.45 7.00
N SER A 153 -7.79 -19.25 7.77
CA SER A 153 -9.00 -18.58 7.26
C SER A 153 -8.78 -17.11 6.90
N SER A 154 -7.72 -16.52 7.41
CA SER A 154 -7.28 -15.15 7.10
C SER A 154 -6.45 -15.05 5.82
N ASP A 155 -6.04 -16.17 5.21
CA ASP A 155 -5.26 -16.17 3.97
C ASP A 155 -6.14 -15.83 2.76
N CYS A 156 -6.64 -14.61 2.76
CA CYS A 156 -7.58 -14.08 1.76
C CYS A 156 -7.15 -12.67 1.38
N PHE A 157 -6.90 -12.45 0.09
CA PHE A 157 -6.55 -11.15 -0.47
C PHE A 157 -7.76 -10.25 -0.73
N GLY A 158 -8.92 -10.86 -1.03
CA GLY A 158 -10.15 -10.15 -1.25
C GLY A 158 -11.34 -11.07 -1.44
N LYS A 159 -12.51 -10.62 -0.99
CA LYS A 159 -13.78 -11.34 -1.15
C LYS A 159 -14.63 -10.67 -2.20
N ARG A 160 -15.34 -11.49 -3.00
CA ARG A 160 -16.25 -11.04 -4.08
C ARG A 160 -15.55 -10.03 -5.01
N VAL A 161 -14.29 -10.29 -5.34
CA VAL A 161 -13.53 -9.47 -6.28
C VAL A 161 -14.07 -9.70 -7.68
N GLU A 162 -14.45 -8.63 -8.38
CA GLU A 162 -14.88 -8.69 -9.77
C GLU A 162 -13.67 -8.76 -10.69
N LEU A 163 -13.53 -9.85 -11.40
CA LEU A 163 -12.37 -10.14 -12.27
C LEU A 163 -12.87 -10.70 -13.61
N PRO A 164 -12.10 -10.56 -14.68
CA PRO A 164 -12.29 -11.39 -15.88
C PRO A 164 -12.33 -12.86 -15.52
N SER A 165 -13.13 -13.64 -16.25
CA SER A 165 -13.29 -15.09 -16.04
C SER A 165 -11.92 -15.75 -15.87
N THR A 166 -11.73 -16.36 -14.71
CA THR A 166 -10.42 -16.81 -14.23
C THR A 166 -10.26 -18.31 -14.46
N GLN A 167 -9.08 -18.71 -14.88
CA GLN A 167 -8.72 -20.11 -15.07
C GLN A 167 -7.37 -20.43 -14.46
N ARG A 168 -7.09 -21.72 -14.27
CA ARG A 168 -5.78 -22.18 -13.80
C ARG A 168 -4.67 -21.70 -14.73
N GLY A 169 -3.62 -21.16 -14.14
CA GLY A 169 -2.46 -20.63 -14.85
C GLY A 169 -2.53 -19.13 -15.13
N ASP A 170 -3.68 -18.48 -14.91
CA ASP A 170 -3.79 -17.02 -15.03
C ASP A 170 -2.83 -16.32 -14.08
N VAL A 171 -2.38 -15.15 -14.49
CA VAL A 171 -1.48 -14.29 -13.71
C VAL A 171 -2.28 -13.14 -13.12
N PHE A 172 -2.20 -13.01 -11.81
CA PHE A 172 -2.78 -11.91 -11.06
C PHE A 172 -1.74 -10.90 -10.65
N ALA A 173 -2.12 -9.63 -10.63
CA ALA A 173 -1.38 -8.56 -9.98
C ALA A 173 -2.17 -8.06 -8.76
N ILE A 174 -1.56 -8.09 -7.59
CA ILE A 174 -2.06 -7.47 -6.38
C ILE A 174 -1.30 -6.16 -6.21
N ARG A 175 -1.99 -5.04 -6.48
CA ARG A 175 -1.39 -3.72 -6.68
C ARG A 175 -1.01 -3.02 -5.37
N THR A 176 -0.15 -2.02 -5.47
CA THR A 176 0.21 -1.13 -4.34
C THR A 176 0.83 -1.90 -3.16
N ALA A 177 1.64 -2.91 -3.47
CA ALA A 177 2.31 -3.77 -2.49
C ALA A 177 3.73 -3.32 -2.12
N GLY A 178 4.26 -2.23 -2.72
CA GLY A 178 5.65 -1.78 -2.54
C GLY A 178 5.98 -1.36 -1.10
N ALA A 179 5.01 -0.76 -0.37
CA ALA A 179 5.20 -0.48 1.05
C ALA A 179 4.63 -1.61 1.90
N TYR A 180 5.47 -2.13 2.79
CA TYR A 180 5.14 -3.15 3.79
C TYR A 180 4.69 -4.52 3.22
N GLY A 181 4.88 -4.78 1.91
CA GLY A 181 4.71 -6.11 1.35
C GLY A 181 5.91 -7.00 1.71
N GLU A 182 7.00 -6.85 0.97
CA GLU A 182 8.20 -7.68 1.15
C GLU A 182 8.79 -7.61 2.56
N VAL A 183 8.90 -6.41 3.14
CA VAL A 183 9.52 -6.21 4.46
C VAL A 183 8.77 -6.91 5.61
N MET A 184 7.48 -7.18 5.44
CA MET A 184 6.65 -7.92 6.40
C MET A 184 6.43 -9.38 5.97
N ALA A 185 7.02 -9.83 4.87
CA ALA A 185 6.91 -11.20 4.43
C ALA A 185 7.55 -12.17 5.45
N SER A 186 7.01 -13.37 5.53
CA SER A 186 7.44 -14.39 6.48
C SER A 186 7.63 -15.74 5.79
N ASN A 187 8.27 -16.66 6.50
CA ASN A 187 8.42 -18.05 6.06
C ASN A 187 7.46 -19.01 6.80
N TYR A 188 6.34 -18.49 7.26
CA TYR A 188 5.30 -19.31 7.90
C TYR A 188 4.92 -20.49 6.99
N ASN A 189 4.62 -21.62 7.57
CA ASN A 189 4.42 -22.92 6.88
C ASN A 189 5.60 -23.33 5.97
N LEU A 190 6.84 -22.92 6.33
CA LEU A 190 8.07 -23.23 5.60
C LEU A 190 8.07 -22.72 4.14
N ARG A 191 7.26 -21.71 3.84
CA ARG A 191 7.24 -21.11 2.51
C ARG A 191 8.53 -20.33 2.28
N GLY A 192 9.03 -20.41 1.04
CA GLY A 192 10.23 -19.69 0.63
C GLY A 192 10.01 -18.18 0.58
N LYS A 193 11.10 -17.41 0.62
CA LYS A 193 11.04 -15.95 0.42
C LYS A 193 10.59 -15.61 -1.00
N VAL A 194 9.77 -14.58 -1.12
CA VAL A 194 9.40 -13.97 -2.40
C VAL A 194 10.66 -13.48 -3.13
N ARG A 195 10.69 -13.68 -4.44
CA ARG A 195 11.70 -13.05 -5.30
C ARG A 195 11.26 -11.64 -5.65
N CYS A 196 12.13 -10.67 -5.42
CA CYS A 196 11.92 -9.29 -5.81
C CYS A 196 12.61 -9.03 -7.14
N PHE A 197 11.92 -8.37 -8.06
CA PHE A 197 12.43 -7.94 -9.36
C PHE A 197 12.19 -6.45 -9.50
N THR A 198 13.18 -5.75 -9.99
CA THR A 198 13.06 -4.34 -10.37
C THR A 198 12.89 -4.21 -11.89
N SER A 199 12.40 -3.07 -12.35
CA SER A 199 12.33 -2.77 -13.78
C SER A 199 13.71 -2.88 -14.47
N ALA A 200 14.80 -2.57 -13.74
CA ALA A 200 16.16 -2.72 -14.24
C ALA A 200 16.56 -4.20 -14.47
N ASP A 201 16.06 -5.12 -13.65
CA ASP A 201 16.33 -6.55 -13.83
C ASP A 201 15.62 -7.09 -15.07
N LEU A 202 14.36 -6.68 -15.30
CA LEU A 202 13.58 -7.06 -16.47
C LEU A 202 14.15 -6.53 -17.79
N LEU A 203 14.84 -5.39 -17.75
CA LEU A 203 15.48 -4.82 -18.93
C LEU A 203 16.78 -5.54 -19.31
N LYS A 204 17.50 -6.10 -18.34
CA LYS A 204 18.74 -6.86 -18.59
C LYS A 204 18.48 -8.21 -19.29
N GLU A 205 17.33 -8.84 -19.07
CA GLU A 205 16.95 -10.09 -19.73
C GLU A 205 16.57 -9.92 -21.22
N LYS A 206 16.40 -8.68 -21.69
CA LYS A 206 16.07 -8.37 -23.10
C LYS A 206 17.28 -7.94 -23.92
N ALA A 207 18.44 -7.80 -23.32
CA ALA A 207 19.70 -7.42 -23.97
C ALA A 207 20.60 -8.67 -24.19
#